data_cdfe9855cf24b2be6380eecf14cbfb46
#
_entry.id   cdfe9855cf24b2be6380eecf14cbfb46
#
_cell.length_a   1.000
_cell.length_b   1.000
_cell.length_c   1.000
_cell.angle_alpha   90.00
_cell.angle_beta   90.00
_cell.angle_gamma   90.00
#
_symmetry.space_group_name_H-M   'P 1'
#
loop_
_entity.id
_entity.type
_entity.pdbx_description
1 polymer ?
#
loop_
_entity_poly.entity_id
_entity_poly.type
_entity_poly.pdbx_seq_one_letter_code
_entity_poly.pdbx_strand_id
1 'polypeptide(L)'
;MKTVVLNGSPRRGGVVSQMLAHVCEALPEGCDIEWFGVGELNVRPCTGCMKCRSTGRCALPQDDAHRVAEAIRGADLLIVGSPCYWGNMSGQLKLLFDRVVYAMMGERPNGMPLPLHKGKRAVLLAACNTVWPFSVWCGQSSGVFRALGEVLRWSGFRIVGRFAKSGCRRQGVLTAREIRKCKKLGKKIC
;
A
#
# COMPACT_ATOMS: atom_id res chain seq x y z
N MET A 1 10.67 -4.76 -14.67
CA MET A 1 10.48 -4.10 -13.36
C MET A 1 9.45 -4.88 -12.57
N LYS A 2 9.83 -5.35 -11.39
CA LYS A 2 8.95 -6.12 -10.51
C LYS A 2 8.06 -5.19 -9.70
N THR A 3 6.75 -5.31 -9.87
CA THR A 3 5.76 -4.41 -9.26
C THR A 3 4.84 -5.21 -8.34
N VAL A 4 4.74 -4.81 -7.09
CA VAL A 4 3.77 -5.38 -6.15
C VAL A 4 2.63 -4.40 -5.94
N VAL A 5 1.40 -4.88 -6.05
CA VAL A 5 0.16 -4.11 -5.86
C VAL A 5 -0.57 -4.64 -4.62
N LEU A 6 -0.77 -3.79 -3.63
CA LEU A 6 -1.55 -4.10 -2.43
C LEU A 6 -2.90 -3.38 -2.50
N ASN A 7 -3.96 -4.13 -2.77
CA ASN A 7 -5.33 -3.64 -2.73
C ASN A 7 -5.92 -3.84 -1.34
N GLY A 8 -5.88 -2.81 -0.50
CA GLY A 8 -6.45 -2.82 0.85
C GLY A 8 -7.98 -2.71 0.92
N SER A 9 -8.68 -2.72 -0.21
CA SER A 9 -10.14 -2.68 -0.23
C SER A 9 -10.74 -4.08 -0.16
N PRO A 10 -11.72 -4.32 0.74
CA PRO A 10 -12.46 -5.58 0.76
C PRO A 10 -13.44 -5.72 -0.41
N ARG A 11 -13.67 -4.63 -1.17
CA ARG A 11 -14.61 -4.64 -2.31
C ARG A 11 -13.88 -4.94 -3.60
N ARG A 12 -14.15 -6.11 -4.20
CA ARG A 12 -13.73 -6.43 -5.56
C ARG A 12 -14.35 -5.42 -6.54
N GLY A 13 -13.58 -4.83 -7.45
CA GLY A 13 -14.07 -3.83 -8.40
C GLY A 13 -14.46 -2.47 -7.79
N GLY A 14 -14.25 -2.24 -6.49
CA GLY A 14 -14.48 -0.96 -5.84
C GLY A 14 -13.55 0.15 -6.37
N VAL A 15 -13.79 1.40 -5.93
CA VAL A 15 -13.02 2.58 -6.39
C VAL A 15 -11.51 2.41 -6.22
N VAL A 16 -11.06 1.79 -5.13
CA VAL A 16 -9.62 1.53 -4.90
C VAL A 16 -9.08 0.59 -5.97
N SER A 17 -9.79 -0.51 -6.26
CA SER A 17 -9.41 -1.48 -7.30
C SER A 17 -9.32 -0.82 -8.68
N GLN A 18 -10.32 0.02 -9.02
CA GLN A 18 -10.32 0.78 -10.28
C GLN A 18 -9.11 1.71 -10.39
N MET A 19 -8.80 2.48 -9.33
CA MET A 19 -7.63 3.36 -9.31
C MET A 19 -6.33 2.58 -9.50
N LEU A 20 -6.17 1.47 -8.78
CA LEU A 20 -4.99 0.60 -8.89
C LEU A 20 -4.84 0.05 -10.31
N ALA A 21 -5.94 -0.46 -10.90
CA ALA A 21 -5.92 -0.98 -12.27
C ALA A 21 -5.46 0.09 -13.28
N HIS A 22 -6.01 1.31 -13.20
CA HIS A 22 -5.62 2.38 -14.12
C HIS A 22 -4.19 2.92 -13.91
N VAL A 23 -3.61 2.76 -12.72
CA VAL A 23 -2.17 3.01 -12.52
C VAL A 23 -1.37 1.91 -13.20
N CYS A 24 -1.75 0.64 -13.02
CA CYS A 24 -1.06 -0.52 -13.61
C CYS A 24 -1.13 -0.53 -15.15
N GLU A 25 -2.27 -0.20 -15.74
CA GLU A 25 -2.44 -0.07 -17.21
C GLU A 25 -1.48 0.95 -17.85
N ALA A 26 -0.97 1.88 -17.09
CA ALA A 26 -0.09 2.94 -17.56
C ALA A 26 1.38 2.74 -17.16
N LEU A 27 1.73 1.60 -16.59
CA LEU A 27 3.11 1.19 -16.36
C LEU A 27 3.81 0.87 -17.69
N PRO A 28 5.14 0.93 -17.74
CA PRO A 28 5.91 0.49 -18.91
C PRO A 28 5.59 -0.96 -19.30
N GLU A 29 5.69 -1.25 -20.59
CA GLU A 29 5.58 -2.64 -21.09
C GLU A 29 6.65 -3.54 -20.43
N GLY A 30 6.30 -4.82 -20.23
CA GLY A 30 7.20 -5.78 -19.59
C GLY A 30 7.32 -5.66 -18.07
N CYS A 31 6.44 -4.89 -17.41
CA CYS A 31 6.34 -4.92 -15.95
C CYS A 31 5.73 -6.23 -15.47
N ASP A 32 6.44 -6.92 -14.57
CA ASP A 32 5.95 -8.08 -13.85
C ASP A 32 5.11 -7.61 -12.66
N ILE A 33 3.78 -7.77 -12.73
CA ILE A 33 2.83 -7.25 -11.74
C ILE A 33 2.27 -8.39 -10.89
N GLU A 34 2.61 -8.41 -9.61
CA GLU A 34 2.01 -9.29 -8.63
C GLU A 34 0.96 -8.54 -7.81
N TRP A 35 -0.31 -8.99 -7.90
CA TRP A 35 -1.46 -8.34 -7.27
C TRP A 35 -1.96 -9.10 -6.05
N PHE A 36 -2.10 -8.40 -4.91
CA PHE A 36 -2.67 -8.93 -3.68
C PHE A 36 -3.94 -8.19 -3.27
N GLY A 37 -5.08 -8.87 -3.30
CA GLY A 37 -6.33 -8.42 -2.67
C GLY A 37 -6.26 -8.69 -1.17
N VAL A 38 -5.87 -7.70 -0.37
CA VAL A 38 -5.54 -7.90 1.05
C VAL A 38 -6.71 -8.45 1.87
N GLY A 39 -7.96 -8.14 1.48
CA GLY A 39 -9.15 -8.70 2.12
C GLY A 39 -9.39 -10.19 1.83
N GLU A 40 -8.65 -10.78 0.89
CA GLU A 40 -8.76 -12.20 0.50
C GLU A 40 -7.64 -13.06 1.09
N LEU A 41 -6.64 -12.41 1.69
CA LEU A 41 -5.49 -13.10 2.27
C LEU A 41 -5.82 -13.66 3.66
N ASN A 42 -5.35 -14.87 3.91
CA ASN A 42 -5.38 -15.46 5.24
C ASN A 42 -4.13 -15.03 6.01
N VAL A 43 -4.24 -13.96 6.78
CA VAL A 43 -3.16 -13.37 7.55
C VAL A 43 -3.50 -13.36 9.04
N ARG A 44 -2.72 -14.06 9.85
CA ARG A 44 -2.87 -14.04 11.31
C ARG A 44 -2.36 -12.71 11.89
N PRO A 45 -2.95 -12.17 12.96
CA PRO A 45 -2.43 -10.98 13.64
C PRO A 45 -1.00 -11.17 14.15
N CYS A 46 -0.22 -10.07 14.14
CA CYS A 46 1.09 -10.06 14.78
C CYS A 46 0.95 -10.20 16.29
N THR A 47 1.74 -11.10 16.91
CA THR A 47 1.71 -11.34 18.37
C THR A 47 2.74 -10.49 19.13
N GLY A 48 3.49 -9.62 18.44
CA GLY A 48 4.48 -8.76 19.09
C GLY A 48 5.70 -9.52 19.67
N CYS A 49 5.94 -10.75 19.24
CA CYS A 49 7.00 -11.61 19.81
C CYS A 49 8.44 -11.14 19.51
N MET A 50 8.62 -10.16 18.65
CA MET A 50 9.88 -9.52 18.25
C MET A 50 10.95 -10.43 17.63
N LYS A 51 10.72 -11.74 17.50
CA LYS A 51 11.69 -12.69 16.92
C LYS A 51 12.14 -12.33 15.50
N CYS A 52 11.26 -11.72 14.71
CA CYS A 52 11.58 -11.31 13.34
C CYS A 52 12.68 -10.23 13.27
N ARG A 53 12.95 -9.48 14.32
CA ARG A 53 14.03 -8.48 14.38
C ARG A 53 15.41 -9.13 14.35
N SER A 54 15.59 -10.26 15.03
CA SER A 54 16.84 -11.00 15.05
C SER A 54 16.98 -12.01 13.90
N THR A 55 15.88 -12.67 13.51
CA THR A 55 15.91 -13.76 12.51
C THR A 55 15.65 -13.28 11.07
N GLY A 56 15.15 -12.05 10.87
CA GLY A 56 14.73 -11.56 9.55
C GLY A 56 13.50 -12.28 8.97
N ARG A 57 12.78 -13.09 9.77
CA ARG A 57 11.56 -13.82 9.36
C ARG A 57 10.53 -13.82 10.47
N CYS A 58 9.25 -13.89 10.08
CA CYS A 58 8.18 -14.06 11.06
C CYS A 58 8.20 -15.48 11.64
N ALA A 59 8.08 -15.57 12.97
CA ALA A 59 8.08 -16.85 13.69
C ALA A 59 6.70 -17.54 13.73
N LEU A 60 5.63 -16.87 13.30
CA LEU A 60 4.31 -17.48 13.22
C LEU A 60 4.27 -18.54 12.10
N PRO A 61 3.38 -19.53 12.21
CA PRO A 61 3.18 -20.51 11.15
C PRO A 61 2.93 -19.85 9.79
N GLN A 62 3.38 -20.49 8.74
CA GLN A 62 3.29 -19.97 7.38
C GLN A 62 1.85 -19.64 6.99
N ASP A 63 1.65 -18.44 6.46
CA ASP A 63 0.40 -17.93 5.95
C ASP A 63 0.68 -16.95 4.79
N ASP A 64 -0.36 -16.32 4.23
CA ASP A 64 -0.20 -15.41 3.09
C ASP A 64 0.70 -14.20 3.35
N ALA A 65 0.90 -13.80 4.62
CA ALA A 65 1.82 -12.71 4.95
C ALA A 65 3.27 -13.04 4.54
N HIS A 66 3.68 -14.31 4.60
CA HIS A 66 5.02 -14.71 4.18
C HIS A 66 5.21 -14.57 2.66
N ARG A 67 4.18 -14.94 1.87
CA ARG A 67 4.20 -14.78 0.42
C ARG A 67 4.27 -13.30 0.03
N VAL A 68 3.45 -12.46 0.66
CA VAL A 68 3.49 -11.01 0.43
C VAL A 68 4.82 -10.40 0.84
N ALA A 69 5.41 -10.85 1.95
CA ALA A 69 6.72 -10.40 2.41
C ALA A 69 7.83 -10.69 1.37
N GLU A 70 7.85 -11.90 0.80
CA GLU A 70 8.82 -12.25 -0.24
C GLU A 70 8.61 -11.42 -1.53
N ALA A 71 7.35 -11.23 -1.94
CA ALA A 71 7.02 -10.37 -3.07
C ALA A 71 7.53 -8.93 -2.86
N ILE A 72 7.28 -8.33 -1.68
CA ILE A 72 7.73 -6.98 -1.35
C ILE A 72 9.26 -6.87 -1.35
N ARG A 73 9.98 -7.88 -0.83
CA ARG A 73 11.45 -7.90 -0.84
C ARG A 73 12.01 -7.80 -2.24
N GLY A 74 11.40 -8.51 -3.19
CA GLY A 74 11.80 -8.52 -4.59
C GLY A 74 11.30 -7.35 -5.43
N ALA A 75 10.39 -6.52 -4.90
CA ALA A 75 9.74 -5.46 -5.66
C ALA A 75 10.67 -4.27 -5.94
N ASP A 76 10.60 -3.71 -7.15
CA ASP A 76 11.18 -2.41 -7.52
C ASP A 76 10.21 -1.27 -7.28
N LEU A 77 8.91 -1.58 -7.37
CA LEU A 77 7.79 -0.66 -7.21
C LEU A 77 6.73 -1.27 -6.31
N LEU A 78 6.23 -0.49 -5.35
CA LEU A 78 5.11 -0.85 -4.51
C LEU A 78 3.94 0.12 -4.74
N ILE A 79 2.79 -0.39 -5.20
CA ILE A 79 1.57 0.40 -5.38
C ILE A 79 0.57 -0.03 -4.30
N VAL A 80 0.17 0.92 -3.45
CA VAL A 80 -0.72 0.63 -2.33
C VAL A 80 -1.99 1.46 -2.43
N GLY A 81 -3.13 0.79 -2.44
CA GLY A 81 -4.44 1.43 -2.39
C GLY A 81 -5.21 1.05 -1.13
N SER A 82 -5.86 2.03 -0.49
CA SER A 82 -6.69 1.78 0.69
C SER A 82 -7.98 2.61 0.67
N PRO A 83 -9.12 2.05 1.09
CA PRO A 83 -10.24 2.87 1.52
C PRO A 83 -9.85 3.62 2.80
N CYS A 84 -10.51 4.75 3.03
CA CYS A 84 -10.39 5.50 4.27
C CYS A 84 -11.38 4.97 5.30
N TYR A 85 -10.89 4.41 6.39
CA TYR A 85 -11.68 4.01 7.55
C TYR A 85 -11.16 4.74 8.78
N TRP A 86 -12.01 5.59 9.40
CA TRP A 86 -11.65 6.40 10.55
C TRP A 86 -10.38 7.25 10.37
N GLY A 87 -10.20 7.83 9.17
CA GLY A 87 -9.00 8.63 8.87
C GLY A 87 -7.72 7.79 8.73
N ASN A 88 -7.83 6.48 8.54
CA ASN A 88 -6.69 5.57 8.46
C ASN A 88 -6.85 4.59 7.28
N MET A 89 -5.82 3.79 7.01
CA MET A 89 -5.91 2.65 6.09
C MET A 89 -6.88 1.58 6.63
N SER A 90 -7.31 0.66 5.78
CA SER A 90 -8.15 -0.47 6.22
C SER A 90 -7.45 -1.35 7.26
N GLY A 91 -8.22 -1.94 8.17
CA GLY A 91 -7.69 -2.82 9.21
C GLY A 91 -6.92 -4.00 8.65
N GLN A 92 -7.40 -4.61 7.56
CA GLN A 92 -6.72 -5.73 6.89
C GLN A 92 -5.36 -5.32 6.34
N LEU A 93 -5.25 -4.13 5.75
CA LEU A 93 -3.97 -3.63 5.24
C LEU A 93 -3.00 -3.31 6.38
N LYS A 94 -3.49 -2.74 7.48
CA LYS A 94 -2.68 -2.50 8.69
C LYS A 94 -2.19 -3.82 9.28
N LEU A 95 -3.06 -4.80 9.42
CA LEU A 95 -2.73 -6.15 9.89
C LEU A 95 -1.63 -6.79 9.03
N LEU A 96 -1.73 -6.67 7.71
CA LEU A 96 -0.69 -7.16 6.80
C LEU A 96 0.64 -6.45 7.06
N PHE A 97 0.67 -5.10 7.14
CA PHE A 97 1.90 -4.36 7.41
C PHE A 97 2.54 -4.72 8.75
N ASP A 98 1.75 -4.97 9.79
CA ASP A 98 2.26 -5.43 11.08
C ASP A 98 2.93 -6.80 10.98
N ARG A 99 2.45 -7.66 10.09
CA ARG A 99 3.01 -9.00 9.87
C ARG A 99 4.26 -9.00 8.99
N VAL A 100 4.31 -8.14 7.98
CA VAL A 100 5.43 -8.10 7.03
C VAL A 100 6.53 -7.10 7.41
N VAL A 101 6.50 -6.56 8.63
CA VAL A 101 7.47 -5.55 9.10
C VAL A 101 8.93 -5.96 8.83
N TYR A 102 9.27 -7.23 9.01
CA TYR A 102 10.61 -7.78 8.79
C TYR A 102 11.06 -7.78 7.31
N ALA A 103 10.11 -7.69 6.39
CA ALA A 103 10.39 -7.53 4.96
C ALA A 103 10.44 -6.06 4.53
N MET A 104 9.94 -5.15 5.38
CA MET A 104 9.92 -3.72 5.14
C MET A 104 11.13 -3.02 5.76
N MET A 105 11.47 -3.40 6.97
CA MET A 105 12.46 -2.72 7.80
C MET A 105 13.22 -3.73 8.66
N GLY A 106 14.54 -3.60 8.71
CA GLY A 106 15.41 -4.29 9.65
C GLY A 106 15.74 -3.43 10.86
N GLU A 107 16.65 -3.93 11.70
CA GLU A 107 17.18 -3.23 12.86
C GLU A 107 18.71 -3.29 12.85
N ARG A 108 19.36 -2.17 13.15
CA ARG A 108 20.81 -2.10 13.32
C ARG A 108 21.23 -2.59 14.71
N PRO A 109 22.50 -2.95 14.93
CA PRO A 109 22.98 -3.37 16.26
C PRO A 109 22.72 -2.35 17.37
N ASN A 110 22.64 -1.07 17.03
CA ASN A 110 22.33 0.02 17.96
C ASN A 110 20.82 0.28 18.13
N GLY A 111 19.94 -0.61 17.66
CA GLY A 111 18.49 -0.50 17.76
C GLY A 111 17.83 0.45 16.76
N MET A 112 18.62 1.14 15.92
CA MET A 112 18.07 2.07 14.93
C MET A 112 17.45 1.33 13.73
N PRO A 113 16.32 1.84 13.17
CA PRO A 113 15.70 1.24 11.99
C PRO A 113 16.66 1.16 10.79
N LEU A 114 16.63 0.04 10.09
CA LEU A 114 17.37 -0.19 8.86
C LEU A 114 16.38 -0.30 7.69
N PRO A 115 16.24 0.74 6.84
CA PRO A 115 15.38 0.67 5.66
C PRO A 115 15.87 -0.36 4.66
N LEU A 116 14.99 -1.30 4.24
CA LEU A 116 15.36 -2.38 3.32
C LEU A 116 15.10 -2.05 1.84
N HIS A 117 14.42 -0.93 1.55
CA HIS A 117 13.95 -0.59 0.19
C HIS A 117 14.48 0.75 -0.32
N LYS A 118 15.68 1.15 0.10
CA LYS A 118 16.31 2.38 -0.40
C LYS A 118 16.42 2.39 -1.93
N GLY A 119 16.02 3.52 -2.54
CA GLY A 119 16.03 3.69 -4.00
C GLY A 119 14.79 3.15 -4.72
N LYS A 120 14.00 2.29 -4.09
CA LYS A 120 12.75 1.77 -4.65
C LYS A 120 11.61 2.79 -4.56
N ARG A 121 10.62 2.66 -5.42
CA ARG A 121 9.54 3.65 -5.57
C ARG A 121 8.22 3.13 -5.02
N ALA A 122 7.34 4.06 -4.57
CA ALA A 122 5.99 3.72 -4.17
C ALA A 122 4.97 4.74 -4.67
N VAL A 123 3.74 4.25 -4.93
CA VAL A 123 2.55 5.05 -5.26
C VAL A 123 1.44 4.75 -4.27
N LEU A 124 0.77 5.80 -3.80
CA LEU A 124 -0.30 5.69 -2.80
C LEU A 124 -1.63 6.14 -3.37
N LEU A 125 -2.67 5.33 -3.16
CA LEU A 125 -4.03 5.62 -3.57
C LEU A 125 -4.98 5.54 -2.36
N ALA A 126 -5.91 6.49 -2.25
CA ALA A 126 -6.91 6.49 -1.19
C ALA A 126 -8.32 6.75 -1.75
N ALA A 127 -9.33 6.07 -1.20
CA ALA A 127 -10.72 6.32 -1.50
C ALA A 127 -11.47 6.71 -0.23
N CYS A 128 -12.20 7.82 -0.25
CA CYS A 128 -12.89 8.39 0.90
C CYS A 128 -14.35 8.75 0.57
N ASN A 129 -15.26 8.45 1.50
CA ASN A 129 -16.68 8.83 1.36
C ASN A 129 -16.90 10.33 1.57
N THR A 130 -16.09 10.97 2.41
CA THR A 130 -16.14 12.39 2.67
C THR A 130 -15.77 13.19 1.41
N VAL A 131 -16.53 14.24 1.12
CA VAL A 131 -16.30 15.10 -0.06
C VAL A 131 -15.11 16.03 0.15
N TRP A 132 -14.48 16.44 -0.93
CA TRP A 132 -13.46 17.49 -0.91
C TRP A 132 -14.14 18.86 -0.61
N PRO A 133 -13.55 19.79 0.17
CA PRO A 133 -12.22 19.71 0.81
C PRO A 133 -12.21 19.01 2.18
N PHE A 134 -13.36 18.67 2.74
CA PHE A 134 -13.49 18.09 4.08
C PHE A 134 -12.73 16.77 4.24
N SER A 135 -12.63 15.97 3.17
CA SER A 135 -11.82 14.75 3.20
C SER A 135 -10.34 14.97 3.56
N VAL A 136 -9.83 16.18 3.29
CA VAL A 136 -8.46 16.58 3.65
C VAL A 136 -8.46 17.27 5.02
N TRP A 137 -9.31 18.26 5.23
CA TRP A 137 -9.34 19.07 6.45
C TRP A 137 -9.70 18.27 7.70
N CYS A 138 -10.65 17.33 7.58
CA CYS A 138 -11.02 16.44 8.69
C CYS A 138 -10.10 15.21 8.82
N GLY A 139 -8.92 15.20 8.23
CA GLY A 139 -7.94 14.13 8.39
C GLY A 139 -8.31 12.80 7.73
N GLN A 140 -9.33 12.74 6.86
CA GLN A 140 -9.79 11.49 6.28
C GLN A 140 -8.79 10.93 5.25
N SER A 141 -8.71 11.50 4.07
CA SER A 141 -7.76 11.05 3.04
C SER A 141 -6.30 11.35 3.41
N SER A 142 -6.07 12.49 4.08
CA SER A 142 -4.73 12.85 4.57
C SER A 142 -4.22 11.90 5.66
N GLY A 143 -5.10 11.37 6.51
CA GLY A 143 -4.75 10.36 7.51
C GLY A 143 -4.33 9.04 6.89
N VAL A 144 -5.03 8.57 5.83
CA VAL A 144 -4.60 7.39 5.07
C VAL A 144 -3.18 7.59 4.52
N PHE A 145 -2.90 8.73 3.90
CA PHE A 145 -1.58 9.02 3.35
C PHE A 145 -0.50 9.19 4.42
N ARG A 146 -0.85 9.70 5.60
CA ARG A 146 0.05 9.76 6.75
C ARG A 146 0.42 8.37 7.21
N ALA A 147 -0.56 7.49 7.42
CA ALA A 147 -0.35 6.13 7.91
C ALA A 147 0.45 5.27 6.92
N LEU A 148 0.08 5.29 5.63
CA LEU A 148 0.84 4.59 4.58
C LEU A 148 2.24 5.20 4.41
N GLY A 149 2.33 6.52 4.46
CA GLY A 149 3.60 7.25 4.33
C GLY A 149 4.57 6.94 5.46
N GLU A 150 4.07 6.70 6.67
CA GLU A 150 4.87 6.28 7.82
C GLU A 150 5.55 4.94 7.53
N VAL A 151 4.77 3.92 7.17
CA VAL A 151 5.28 2.59 6.84
C VAL A 151 6.32 2.66 5.74
N LEU A 152 6.01 3.33 4.62
CA LEU A 152 6.86 3.28 3.43
C LEU A 152 8.14 4.11 3.55
N ARG A 153 8.08 5.25 4.24
CA ARG A 153 9.30 6.08 4.47
C ARG A 153 10.30 5.36 5.37
N TRP A 154 9.84 4.78 6.48
CA TRP A 154 10.72 3.99 7.36
C TRP A 154 11.27 2.74 6.68
N SER A 155 10.54 2.20 5.70
CA SER A 155 11.01 1.11 4.85
C SER A 155 12.03 1.54 3.79
N GLY A 156 12.17 2.84 3.53
CA GLY A 156 13.10 3.39 2.55
C GLY A 156 12.51 3.62 1.16
N PHE A 157 11.23 3.37 0.95
CA PHE A 157 10.57 3.68 -0.33
C PHE A 157 10.45 5.18 -0.57
N ARG A 158 10.77 5.63 -1.78
CA ARG A 158 10.49 6.97 -2.25
C ARG A 158 9.06 7.04 -2.80
N ILE A 159 8.17 7.77 -2.12
CA ILE A 159 6.80 7.98 -2.59
C ILE A 159 6.84 8.98 -3.75
N VAL A 160 6.62 8.48 -4.98
CA VAL A 160 6.69 9.26 -6.23
C VAL A 160 5.35 9.83 -6.65
N GLY A 161 4.25 9.38 -6.04
CA GLY A 161 2.93 9.90 -6.33
C GLY A 161 1.87 9.46 -5.34
N ARG A 162 0.84 10.30 -5.22
CA ARG A 162 -0.34 9.99 -4.42
C ARG A 162 -1.60 10.59 -5.07
N PHE A 163 -2.71 9.87 -4.97
CA PHE A 163 -4.00 10.37 -5.40
C PHE A 163 -5.12 9.86 -4.49
N ALA A 164 -6.01 10.76 -4.07
CA ALA A 164 -7.23 10.43 -3.32
C ALA A 164 -8.47 10.76 -4.15
N LYS A 165 -9.41 9.81 -4.24
CA LYS A 165 -10.78 10.07 -4.64
C LYS A 165 -11.64 10.31 -3.42
N SER A 166 -12.25 11.49 -3.38
CA SER A 166 -13.22 11.92 -2.36
C SER A 166 -14.64 11.75 -2.86
N GLY A 167 -15.61 11.68 -1.95
CA GLY A 167 -17.04 11.63 -2.30
C GLY A 167 -17.51 10.28 -2.86
N CYS A 168 -16.82 9.18 -2.55
CA CYS A 168 -17.12 7.85 -3.09
C CYS A 168 -18.51 7.32 -2.75
N ARG A 169 -19.17 7.84 -1.69
CA ARG A 169 -20.55 7.46 -1.34
C ARG A 169 -21.55 7.85 -2.43
N ARG A 170 -21.33 9.01 -3.06
CA ARG A 170 -22.20 9.52 -4.14
C ARG A 170 -21.82 9.00 -5.52
N GLN A 171 -20.53 8.72 -5.72
CA GLN A 171 -20.00 8.30 -7.01
C GLN A 171 -19.00 7.15 -6.83
N GLY A 172 -19.49 5.93 -6.96
CA GLY A 172 -18.73 4.67 -6.83
C GLY A 172 -17.88 4.30 -8.04
N VAL A 173 -17.78 5.18 -9.05
CA VAL A 173 -16.98 4.99 -10.27
C VAL A 173 -16.06 6.18 -10.49
N LEU A 174 -14.97 5.96 -11.23
CA LEU A 174 -14.02 7.02 -11.57
C LEU A 174 -14.53 7.85 -12.75
N THR A 175 -14.40 9.16 -12.67
CA THR A 175 -14.59 10.07 -13.81
C THR A 175 -13.39 9.96 -14.78
N ALA A 176 -13.58 10.38 -16.03
CA ALA A 176 -12.49 10.44 -17.02
C ALA A 176 -11.28 11.27 -16.54
N ARG A 177 -11.53 12.34 -15.76
CA ARG A 177 -10.46 13.18 -15.15
C ARG A 177 -9.67 12.40 -14.10
N GLU A 178 -10.33 11.59 -13.26
CA GLU A 178 -9.70 10.78 -12.23
C GLU A 178 -8.92 9.61 -12.84
N ILE A 179 -9.46 8.98 -13.88
CA ILE A 179 -8.75 7.95 -14.66
C ILE A 179 -7.45 8.54 -15.25
N ARG A 180 -7.51 9.72 -15.87
CA ARG A 180 -6.31 10.40 -16.38
C ARG A 180 -5.28 10.67 -15.28
N LYS A 181 -5.72 11.04 -14.07
CA LYS A 181 -4.80 11.22 -12.92
C LYS A 181 -4.12 9.91 -12.51
N CYS A 182 -4.86 8.80 -12.45
CA CYS A 182 -4.30 7.48 -12.16
C CYS A 182 -3.26 7.07 -13.23
N LYS A 183 -3.63 7.17 -14.52
CA LYS A 183 -2.71 6.87 -15.63
C LYS A 183 -1.45 7.76 -15.62
N LYS A 184 -1.59 9.05 -15.24
CA LYS A 184 -0.42 9.94 -15.08
C LYS A 184 0.53 9.49 -13.98
N LEU A 185 0.02 8.87 -12.90
CA LEU A 185 0.87 8.28 -11.86
C LEU A 185 1.66 7.09 -12.39
N GLY A 186 1.05 6.19 -13.14
CA GLY A 186 1.75 5.06 -13.79
C GLY A 186 2.87 5.53 -14.72
N LYS A 187 2.57 6.50 -15.59
CA LYS A 187 3.56 7.08 -16.52
C LYS A 187 4.74 7.79 -15.85
N LYS A 188 4.59 8.31 -14.63
CA LYS A 188 5.68 8.97 -13.87
C LYS A 188 6.69 8.00 -13.27
N ILE A 189 6.43 6.70 -13.38
CA ILE A 189 7.28 5.64 -12.84
C ILE A 189 8.36 5.23 -13.83
N CYS A 190 8.25 5.70 -15.08
CA CYS A 190 9.27 5.54 -16.12
C CYS A 190 10.51 6.36 -15.82
#